data_fccd7cb97c4a21688bb390046a6d9a91
#
_entry.id   fccd7cb97c4a21688bb390046a6d9a91
#
_cell.length_a   1.000
_cell.length_b   1.000
_cell.length_c   1.000
_cell.angle_alpha   90.00
_cell.angle_beta   90.00
_cell.angle_gamma   90.00
#
_symmetry.space_group_name_H-M   'P 1'
#
loop_
_entity.id
_entity.type
_entity.pdbx_description
1 polymer ?
#
loop_
_entity_poly.entity_id
_entity_poly.type
_entity_poly.pdbx_seq_one_letter_code
_entity_poly.pdbx_strand_id
1 'polypeptide(L)'
;MIQGVIFDMDGLMFDTERIWNICWEPALAKFGLPCKDGLPQAARGTTKAGSCDVLRRFYGEDCPAMGIVEELYRLAYEAFNKPVPKMPGLDELLAWLDEHHIPMAVASSSPMTVIEGHLEHWGLGHYFKAVISGEHLTRSKPAPDIFLLAAQKLGTEPAKTMVLEDSYNGVRAGAAGGFVTVMVPDLSPATDEMRRIYTCECASLLEVRRKLEDGEL
;
A
#
# COMPACT_ATOMS: atom_id res chain seq x y z
N MET A 1 22.96 -5.64 4.30
CA MET A 1 22.15 -5.65 5.54
C MET A 1 21.15 -4.52 5.46
N ILE A 2 19.88 -4.81 5.67
CA ILE A 2 18.76 -3.85 5.65
C ILE A 2 18.90 -2.87 6.81
N GLN A 3 18.73 -1.57 6.54
CA GLN A 3 18.87 -0.47 7.51
C GLN A 3 17.51 0.14 7.91
N GLY A 4 16.44 -0.21 7.23
CA GLY A 4 15.09 0.23 7.54
C GLY A 4 14.05 -0.49 6.69
N VAL A 5 12.82 -0.52 7.17
CA VAL A 5 11.70 -1.16 6.48
C VAL A 5 10.54 -0.18 6.34
N ILE A 6 10.01 -0.06 5.14
CA ILE A 6 8.84 0.76 4.81
C ILE A 6 7.71 -0.19 4.43
N PHE A 7 6.60 -0.07 5.14
CA PHE A 7 5.39 -0.84 4.91
C PHE A 7 4.41 -0.02 4.10
N ASP A 8 3.88 -0.56 3.02
CA ASP A 8 2.55 -0.15 2.58
C ASP A 8 1.52 -0.56 3.64
N MET A 9 0.28 -0.09 3.52
CA MET A 9 -0.76 -0.39 4.50
C MET A 9 -1.87 -1.26 3.93
N ASP A 10 -2.47 -0.81 2.84
CA ASP A 10 -3.68 -1.41 2.28
C ASP A 10 -3.36 -2.72 1.55
N GLY A 11 -3.91 -3.84 2.02
CA GLY A 11 -3.61 -5.17 1.48
C GLY A 11 -2.30 -5.79 1.98
N LEU A 12 -1.44 -5.01 2.65
CA LEU A 12 -0.18 -5.50 3.22
C LEU A 12 -0.23 -5.64 4.75
N MET A 13 -0.59 -4.56 5.46
CA MET A 13 -0.73 -4.56 6.92
C MET A 13 -2.13 -4.96 7.34
N PHE A 14 -3.14 -4.48 6.60
CA PHE A 14 -4.56 -4.69 6.90
C PHE A 14 -5.30 -5.20 5.67
N ASP A 15 -6.30 -6.05 5.89
CA ASP A 15 -7.17 -6.63 4.83
C ASP A 15 -8.20 -5.61 4.33
N THR A 16 -7.72 -4.45 3.89
CA THR A 16 -8.53 -3.34 3.38
C THR A 16 -8.92 -3.50 1.92
N GLU A 17 -8.11 -4.20 1.12
CA GLU A 17 -8.31 -4.31 -0.32
C GLU A 17 -9.62 -5.01 -0.69
N ARG A 18 -10.07 -5.99 0.11
CA ARG A 18 -11.39 -6.62 -0.08
C ARG A 18 -12.53 -5.62 0.12
N ILE A 19 -12.37 -4.69 1.06
CA ILE A 19 -13.35 -3.64 1.33
C ILE A 19 -13.37 -2.64 0.17
N TRP A 20 -12.20 -2.16 -0.27
CA TRP A 20 -12.11 -1.30 -1.44
C TRP A 20 -12.75 -1.95 -2.67
N ASN A 21 -12.46 -3.23 -2.89
CA ASN A 21 -12.93 -3.96 -4.07
C ASN A 21 -14.47 -4.02 -4.15
N ILE A 22 -15.16 -4.31 -3.04
CA ILE A 22 -16.63 -4.38 -3.01
C ILE A 22 -17.30 -3.01 -3.10
N CYS A 23 -16.60 -1.91 -2.82
CA CYS A 23 -17.14 -0.55 -2.89
C CYS A 23 -17.16 0.02 -4.31
N TRP A 24 -16.39 -0.53 -5.26
CA TRP A 24 -16.33 -0.01 -6.63
C TRP A 24 -17.67 -0.09 -7.36
N GLU A 25 -18.33 -1.24 -7.30
CA GLU A 25 -19.61 -1.45 -8.01
C GLU A 25 -20.69 -0.49 -7.54
N PRO A 26 -21.02 -0.36 -6.24
CA PRO A 26 -22.03 0.59 -5.78
C PRO A 26 -21.62 2.04 -6.01
N ALA A 27 -20.33 2.40 -5.92
CA ALA A 27 -19.86 3.75 -6.21
C ALA A 27 -20.11 4.14 -7.66
N LEU A 28 -19.79 3.25 -8.61
CA LEU A 28 -20.03 3.48 -10.04
C LEU A 28 -21.53 3.46 -10.40
N ALA A 29 -22.29 2.55 -9.81
CA ALA A 29 -23.73 2.43 -10.05
C ALA A 29 -24.49 3.73 -9.73
N LYS A 30 -24.07 4.48 -8.70
CA LYS A 30 -24.62 5.80 -8.37
C LYS A 30 -24.53 6.80 -9.53
N PHE A 31 -23.55 6.63 -10.42
CA PHE A 31 -23.34 7.48 -11.60
C PHE A 31 -23.79 6.81 -12.91
N GLY A 32 -24.50 5.68 -12.82
CA GLY A 32 -25.01 4.94 -13.97
C GLY A 32 -23.93 4.23 -14.80
N LEU A 33 -22.76 3.95 -14.21
CA LEU A 33 -21.64 3.30 -14.87
C LEU A 33 -21.48 1.85 -14.37
N PRO A 34 -21.25 0.88 -15.28
CA PRO A 34 -20.91 -0.48 -14.87
C PRO A 34 -19.46 -0.57 -14.38
N CYS A 35 -19.16 -1.42 -13.41
CA CYS A 35 -17.78 -1.70 -13.06
C CYS A 35 -17.10 -2.52 -14.16
N LYS A 36 -16.04 -1.98 -14.75
CA LYS A 36 -15.27 -2.65 -15.81
C LYS A 36 -14.20 -3.55 -15.21
N ASP A 37 -13.96 -4.69 -15.88
CA ASP A 37 -12.90 -5.62 -15.49
C ASP A 37 -11.54 -4.93 -15.42
N GLY A 38 -10.79 -5.22 -14.38
CA GLY A 38 -9.46 -4.66 -14.15
C GLY A 38 -9.43 -3.23 -13.58
N LEU A 39 -10.57 -2.54 -13.47
CA LEU A 39 -10.61 -1.18 -12.90
C LEU A 39 -10.15 -1.14 -11.43
N PRO A 40 -10.69 -1.96 -10.50
CA PRO A 40 -10.24 -1.95 -9.11
C PRO A 40 -8.74 -2.24 -8.99
N GLN A 41 -8.24 -3.20 -9.78
CA GLN A 41 -6.83 -3.58 -9.80
C GLN A 41 -5.92 -2.45 -10.31
N ALA A 42 -6.35 -1.71 -11.34
CA ALA A 42 -5.61 -0.58 -11.90
C ALA A 42 -5.53 0.62 -10.92
N ALA A 43 -6.54 0.79 -10.07
CA ALA A 43 -6.61 1.87 -9.09
C ALA A 43 -5.90 1.52 -7.76
N ARG A 44 -5.60 0.23 -7.53
CA ARG A 44 -4.96 -0.24 -6.29
C ARG A 44 -3.61 0.44 -6.07
N GLY A 45 -3.35 0.83 -4.82
CA GLY A 45 -2.11 1.52 -4.44
C GLY A 45 -2.02 2.97 -4.92
N THR A 46 -3.08 3.54 -5.52
CA THR A 46 -3.11 4.95 -5.95
C THR A 46 -3.79 5.86 -4.91
N THR A 47 -3.50 7.17 -5.00
CA THR A 47 -4.24 8.22 -4.27
C THR A 47 -5.60 8.49 -4.92
N LYS A 48 -6.44 9.33 -4.28
CA LYS A 48 -7.70 9.83 -4.89
C LYS A 48 -7.48 10.41 -6.28
N ALA A 49 -6.46 11.24 -6.46
CA ALA A 49 -6.10 11.82 -7.76
C ALA A 49 -5.71 10.73 -8.76
N GLY A 50 -4.87 9.78 -8.37
CA GLY A 50 -4.50 8.63 -9.20
C GLY A 50 -5.71 7.77 -9.60
N SER A 51 -6.65 7.53 -8.67
CA SER A 51 -7.90 6.83 -8.98
C SER A 51 -8.77 7.59 -10.00
N CYS A 52 -8.81 8.93 -9.92
CA CYS A 52 -9.48 9.74 -10.94
C CYS A 52 -8.85 9.58 -12.33
N ASP A 53 -7.52 9.53 -12.41
CA ASP A 53 -6.82 9.33 -13.68
C ASP A 53 -7.08 7.92 -14.25
N VAL A 54 -7.17 6.91 -13.38
CA VAL A 54 -7.58 5.57 -13.78
C VAL A 54 -9.00 5.58 -14.33
N LEU A 55 -9.96 6.21 -13.64
CA LEU A 55 -11.34 6.30 -14.08
C LEU A 55 -11.47 6.97 -15.46
N ARG A 56 -10.75 8.07 -15.69
CA ARG A 56 -10.74 8.74 -17.01
C ARG A 56 -10.19 7.84 -18.12
N ARG A 57 -9.17 7.05 -17.85
CA ARG A 57 -8.66 6.04 -18.81
C ARG A 57 -9.70 4.97 -19.14
N PHE A 58 -10.53 4.58 -18.19
CA PHE A 58 -11.55 3.53 -18.39
C PHE A 58 -12.84 4.05 -19.02
N TYR A 59 -13.28 5.29 -18.69
CA TYR A 59 -14.59 5.82 -19.05
C TYR A 59 -14.54 7.10 -19.92
N GLY A 60 -13.35 7.64 -20.17
CA GLY A 60 -13.14 8.89 -20.92
C GLY A 60 -13.01 10.13 -20.04
N GLU A 61 -12.58 11.23 -20.66
CA GLU A 61 -12.27 12.49 -19.94
C GLU A 61 -13.52 13.13 -19.29
N ASP A 62 -14.70 12.92 -19.86
CA ASP A 62 -15.98 13.44 -19.33
C ASP A 62 -16.51 12.63 -18.12
N CYS A 63 -15.80 11.58 -17.71
CA CYS A 63 -16.16 10.78 -16.55
C CYS A 63 -16.20 11.64 -15.28
N PRO A 64 -17.28 11.56 -14.46
CA PRO A 64 -17.38 12.27 -13.19
C PRO A 64 -16.46 11.64 -12.13
N ALA A 65 -15.18 11.50 -12.46
CA ALA A 65 -14.20 10.70 -11.72
C ALA A 65 -14.11 11.09 -10.25
N MET A 66 -14.07 12.39 -9.94
CA MET A 66 -13.97 12.85 -8.54
C MET A 66 -15.20 12.44 -7.73
N GLY A 67 -16.41 12.61 -8.28
CA GLY A 67 -17.65 12.21 -7.58
C GLY A 67 -17.71 10.71 -7.33
N ILE A 68 -17.22 9.88 -8.27
CA ILE A 68 -17.15 8.43 -8.10
C ILE A 68 -16.15 8.08 -7.00
N VAL A 69 -14.97 8.72 -7.00
CA VAL A 69 -13.94 8.48 -5.98
C VAL A 69 -14.41 8.92 -4.60
N GLU A 70 -15.07 10.07 -4.48
CA GLU A 70 -15.66 10.53 -3.21
C GLU A 70 -16.69 9.53 -2.67
N GLU A 71 -17.54 8.99 -3.53
CA GLU A 71 -18.53 7.97 -3.12
C GLU A 71 -17.84 6.65 -2.74
N LEU A 72 -16.83 6.22 -3.50
CA LEU A 72 -16.02 5.04 -3.17
C LEU A 72 -15.42 5.17 -1.77
N TYR A 73 -14.79 6.31 -1.48
CA TYR A 73 -14.18 6.57 -0.17
C TYR A 73 -15.22 6.65 0.95
N ARG A 74 -16.38 7.26 0.70
CA ARG A 74 -17.48 7.29 1.68
C ARG A 74 -17.92 5.88 2.07
N LEU A 75 -18.12 5.01 1.07
CA LEU A 75 -18.51 3.62 1.30
C LEU A 75 -17.43 2.83 2.06
N ALA A 76 -16.17 2.99 1.67
CA ALA A 76 -15.05 2.31 2.33
C ALA A 76 -14.91 2.78 3.79
N TYR A 77 -15.03 4.08 4.06
CA TYR A 77 -14.92 4.61 5.42
C TYR A 77 -16.08 4.17 6.32
N GLU A 78 -17.30 4.04 5.79
CA GLU A 78 -18.38 3.42 6.54
C GLU A 78 -18.07 1.98 6.94
N ALA A 79 -17.42 1.23 6.05
CA ALA A 79 -16.99 -0.13 6.36
C ALA A 79 -15.82 -0.17 7.36
N PHE A 80 -14.89 0.79 7.32
CA PHE A 80 -13.76 0.92 8.25
C PHE A 80 -14.16 1.35 9.67
N ASN A 81 -15.42 1.73 9.91
CA ASN A 81 -15.95 1.88 11.27
C ASN A 81 -15.93 0.56 12.07
N LYS A 82 -15.73 -0.57 11.39
CA LYS A 82 -15.45 -1.86 12.02
C LYS A 82 -13.95 -2.16 11.94
N PRO A 83 -13.42 -2.89 12.95
CA PRO A 83 -12.03 -3.31 12.89
C PRO A 83 -11.69 -4.06 11.61
N VAL A 84 -10.72 -3.56 10.86
CA VAL A 84 -10.19 -4.28 9.69
C VAL A 84 -9.13 -5.27 10.19
N PRO A 85 -9.21 -6.55 9.82
CA PRO A 85 -8.24 -7.55 10.25
C PRO A 85 -6.82 -7.20 9.82
N LYS A 86 -5.84 -7.54 10.66
CA LYS A 86 -4.42 -7.51 10.28
C LYS A 86 -4.12 -8.63 9.30
N MET A 87 -3.19 -8.38 8.39
CA MET A 87 -2.66 -9.43 7.52
C MET A 87 -1.78 -10.39 8.31
N PRO A 88 -1.76 -11.69 7.93
CA PRO A 88 -1.00 -12.72 8.66
C PRO A 88 0.50 -12.39 8.74
N GLY A 89 1.06 -12.46 9.94
CA GLY A 89 2.47 -12.25 10.20
C GLY A 89 2.87 -10.81 10.49
N LEU A 90 1.92 -9.86 10.50
CA LEU A 90 2.23 -8.47 10.78
C LEU A 90 2.84 -8.29 12.17
N ASP A 91 2.20 -8.82 13.21
CA ASP A 91 2.67 -8.66 14.59
C ASP A 91 4.05 -9.29 14.79
N GLU A 92 4.24 -10.48 14.23
CA GLU A 92 5.49 -11.23 14.34
C GLU A 92 6.66 -10.54 13.63
N LEU A 93 6.39 -9.91 12.46
CA LEU A 93 7.41 -9.16 11.74
C LEU A 93 7.73 -7.84 12.44
N LEU A 94 6.72 -7.09 12.90
CA LEU A 94 6.93 -5.84 13.62
C LEU A 94 7.74 -6.06 14.90
N ALA A 95 7.38 -7.07 15.71
CA ALA A 95 8.10 -7.41 16.95
C ALA A 95 9.56 -7.80 16.66
N TRP A 96 9.79 -8.58 15.62
CA TRP A 96 11.15 -8.99 15.25
C TRP A 96 12.00 -7.78 14.80
N LEU A 97 11.46 -6.89 13.97
CA LEU A 97 12.17 -5.69 13.50
C LEU A 97 12.48 -4.74 14.66
N ASP A 98 11.58 -4.58 15.61
CA ASP A 98 11.77 -3.77 16.81
C ASP A 98 12.87 -4.34 17.71
N GLU A 99 12.84 -5.65 17.97
CA GLU A 99 13.89 -6.35 18.74
C GLU A 99 15.29 -6.18 18.12
N HIS A 100 15.37 -6.13 16.78
CA HIS A 100 16.62 -5.94 16.04
C HIS A 100 16.94 -4.45 15.78
N HIS A 101 16.17 -3.52 16.36
CA HIS A 101 16.35 -2.07 16.24
C HIS A 101 16.38 -1.56 14.78
N ILE A 102 15.63 -2.23 13.90
CA ILE A 102 15.49 -1.82 12.50
C ILE A 102 14.34 -0.79 12.41
N PRO A 103 14.62 0.47 12.08
CA PRO A 103 13.60 1.52 12.04
C PRO A 103 12.55 1.25 10.96
N MET A 104 11.28 1.50 11.31
CA MET A 104 10.13 1.23 10.47
C MET A 104 9.36 2.49 10.13
N ALA A 105 8.77 2.53 8.94
CA ALA A 105 7.81 3.56 8.53
C ALA A 105 6.61 2.94 7.83
N VAL A 106 5.46 3.62 7.93
CA VAL A 106 4.30 3.36 7.07
C VAL A 106 4.29 4.37 5.93
N ALA A 107 4.01 3.93 4.71
CA ALA A 107 3.90 4.77 3.52
C ALA A 107 2.71 4.32 2.66
N SER A 108 1.53 4.87 2.93
CA SER A 108 0.26 4.51 2.28
C SER A 108 -0.29 5.65 1.42
N SER A 109 -0.98 5.29 0.34
CA SER A 109 -1.74 6.23 -0.50
C SER A 109 -3.04 6.71 0.16
N SER A 110 -3.43 6.09 1.27
CA SER A 110 -4.62 6.45 2.04
C SER A 110 -4.45 7.78 2.80
N PRO A 111 -5.54 8.50 3.10
CA PRO A 111 -5.50 9.69 3.95
C PRO A 111 -4.93 9.40 5.34
N MET A 112 -4.26 10.40 5.91
CA MET A 112 -3.63 10.27 7.22
C MET A 112 -4.60 9.79 8.32
N THR A 113 -5.83 10.31 8.31
CA THR A 113 -6.86 9.92 9.29
C THR A 113 -7.22 8.43 9.24
N VAL A 114 -7.14 7.81 8.06
CA VAL A 114 -7.39 6.37 7.90
C VAL A 114 -6.21 5.56 8.41
N ILE A 115 -4.99 5.98 8.05
CA ILE A 115 -3.77 5.32 8.50
C ILE A 115 -3.70 5.33 10.04
N GLU A 116 -3.85 6.52 10.63
CA GLU A 116 -3.84 6.71 12.08
C GLU A 116 -4.94 5.90 12.77
N GLY A 117 -6.16 5.88 12.19
CA GLY A 117 -7.27 5.10 12.73
C GLY A 117 -6.99 3.59 12.81
N HIS A 118 -6.37 3.01 11.78
CA HIS A 118 -5.97 1.60 11.81
C HIS A 118 -4.83 1.34 12.80
N LEU A 119 -3.80 2.21 12.81
CA LEU A 119 -2.68 2.07 13.73
C LEU A 119 -3.12 2.22 15.20
N GLU A 120 -4.00 3.17 15.49
CA GLU A 120 -4.54 3.39 16.84
C GLU A 120 -5.40 2.22 17.29
N HIS A 121 -6.30 1.72 16.42
CA HIS A 121 -7.18 0.60 16.74
C HIS A 121 -6.40 -0.63 17.22
N TRP A 122 -5.28 -0.95 16.55
CA TRP A 122 -4.46 -2.11 16.87
C TRP A 122 -3.27 -1.79 17.78
N GLY A 123 -3.10 -0.53 18.23
CA GLY A 123 -2.03 -0.11 19.11
C GLY A 123 -0.63 -0.19 18.48
N LEU A 124 -0.53 -0.08 17.14
CA LEU A 124 0.71 -0.32 16.39
C LEU A 124 1.56 0.95 16.18
N GLY A 125 1.04 2.13 16.49
CA GLY A 125 1.72 3.40 16.22
C GLY A 125 3.12 3.52 16.81
N HIS A 126 3.38 2.84 17.93
CA HIS A 126 4.67 2.90 18.63
C HIS A 126 5.83 2.22 17.88
N TYR A 127 5.55 1.32 16.93
CA TYR A 127 6.57 0.68 16.11
C TYR A 127 7.17 1.60 15.04
N PHE A 128 6.43 2.63 14.61
CA PHE A 128 6.79 3.40 13.43
C PHE A 128 7.43 4.74 13.78
N LYS A 129 8.66 4.95 13.31
CA LYS A 129 9.38 6.22 13.41
C LYS A 129 8.76 7.31 12.54
N ALA A 130 8.09 6.93 11.44
CA ALA A 130 7.41 7.84 10.55
C ALA A 130 6.16 7.19 9.93
N VAL A 131 5.12 8.00 9.75
CA VAL A 131 3.90 7.65 9.02
C VAL A 131 3.73 8.67 7.90
N ILE A 132 3.64 8.19 6.66
CA ILE A 132 3.56 9.02 5.47
C ILE A 132 2.26 8.71 4.73
N SER A 133 1.44 9.73 4.54
CA SER A 133 0.29 9.67 3.64
C SER A 133 0.66 10.24 2.28
N GLY A 134 0.20 9.56 1.22
CA GLY A 134 0.31 10.04 -0.16
C GLY A 134 -0.61 11.21 -0.49
N GLU A 135 -1.52 11.61 0.42
CA GLU A 135 -2.56 12.60 0.18
C GLU A 135 -2.02 13.98 -0.25
N HIS A 136 -0.83 14.34 0.27
CA HIS A 136 -0.21 15.64 -0.02
C HIS A 136 0.96 15.56 -0.99
N LEU A 137 1.22 14.40 -1.58
CA LEU A 137 2.28 14.25 -2.56
C LEU A 137 1.81 14.62 -3.96
N THR A 138 2.69 15.27 -4.71
CA THR A 138 2.39 15.69 -6.09
C THR A 138 2.20 14.49 -7.03
N ARG A 139 2.95 13.42 -6.79
CA ARG A 139 2.90 12.20 -7.60
C ARG A 139 2.60 10.99 -6.71
N SER A 140 1.53 10.27 -7.05
CA SER A 140 1.19 9.00 -6.41
C SER A 140 2.01 7.83 -6.99
N LYS A 141 1.99 6.68 -6.33
CA LYS A 141 2.47 5.42 -6.90
C LYS A 141 1.87 5.23 -8.30
N PRO A 142 2.64 4.90 -9.33
CA PRO A 142 3.96 4.25 -9.28
C PRO A 142 5.18 5.19 -9.18
N ALA A 143 5.02 6.50 -8.95
CA ALA A 143 6.16 7.36 -8.64
C ALA A 143 6.74 7.00 -7.27
N PRO A 144 8.09 7.06 -7.09
CA PRO A 144 8.76 6.61 -5.87
C PRO A 144 8.67 7.60 -4.70
N ASP A 145 8.04 8.75 -4.89
CA ASP A 145 8.09 9.92 -4.02
C ASP A 145 7.75 9.59 -2.55
N ILE A 146 6.72 8.77 -2.34
CA ILE A 146 6.28 8.39 -0.98
C ILE A 146 7.35 7.58 -0.24
N PHE A 147 7.98 6.63 -0.93
CA PHE A 147 9.02 5.78 -0.34
C PHE A 147 10.33 6.54 -0.14
N LEU A 148 10.69 7.43 -1.06
CA LEU A 148 11.86 8.31 -0.90
C LEU A 148 11.68 9.24 0.30
N LEU A 149 10.48 9.81 0.51
CA LEU A 149 10.19 10.62 1.68
C LEU A 149 10.24 9.78 2.97
N ALA A 150 9.71 8.56 2.95
CA ALA A 150 9.78 7.65 4.11
C ALA A 150 11.22 7.28 4.46
N ALA A 151 12.06 6.92 3.48
CA ALA A 151 13.49 6.63 3.69
C ALA A 151 14.24 7.85 4.26
N GLN A 152 13.94 9.06 3.75
CA GLN A 152 14.49 10.31 4.30
C GLN A 152 14.11 10.50 5.78
N LYS A 153 12.86 10.21 6.16
CA LYS A 153 12.41 10.30 7.56
C LYS A 153 13.04 9.24 8.46
N LEU A 154 13.30 8.05 7.92
CA LEU A 154 14.04 7.00 8.62
C LEU A 154 15.53 7.36 8.76
N GLY A 155 16.09 8.13 7.84
CA GLY A 155 17.53 8.41 7.75
C GLY A 155 18.29 7.26 7.10
N THR A 156 17.68 6.54 6.16
CA THR A 156 18.22 5.36 5.50
C THR A 156 18.42 5.59 4.00
N GLU A 157 19.35 4.85 3.40
CA GLU A 157 19.60 4.87 1.96
C GLU A 157 18.58 3.96 1.24
N PRO A 158 17.99 4.36 0.11
CA PRO A 158 17.03 3.50 -0.63
C PRO A 158 17.56 2.09 -0.89
N ALA A 159 18.79 1.96 -1.37
CA ALA A 159 19.42 0.65 -1.68
C ALA A 159 19.60 -0.28 -0.47
N LYS A 160 19.46 0.25 0.75
CA LYS A 160 19.53 -0.49 2.02
C LYS A 160 18.20 -0.47 2.78
N THR A 161 17.16 0.05 2.17
CA THR A 161 15.82 0.12 2.75
C THR A 161 14.90 -0.84 2.03
N MET A 162 14.21 -1.67 2.79
CA MET A 162 13.21 -2.59 2.26
C MET A 162 11.88 -1.87 2.12
N VAL A 163 11.21 -2.08 1.00
CA VAL A 163 9.80 -1.71 0.78
C VAL A 163 9.00 -2.98 0.68
N LEU A 164 7.96 -3.12 1.51
CA LEU A 164 6.99 -4.21 1.50
C LEU A 164 5.71 -3.71 0.84
N GLU A 165 5.22 -4.44 -0.16
CA GLU A 165 4.11 -4.02 -1.02
C GLU A 165 3.32 -5.21 -1.57
N ASP A 166 1.98 -5.03 -1.74
CA ASP A 166 1.09 -6.01 -2.37
C ASP A 166 0.67 -5.63 -3.78
N SER A 167 0.74 -4.33 -4.12
CA SER A 167 0.21 -3.74 -5.35
C SER A 167 1.26 -3.57 -6.45
N TYR A 168 0.81 -3.64 -7.72
CA TYR A 168 1.71 -3.40 -8.86
C TYR A 168 2.25 -1.97 -8.90
N ASN A 169 1.42 -0.98 -8.53
CA ASN A 169 1.84 0.42 -8.50
C ASN A 169 2.89 0.67 -7.42
N GLY A 170 2.74 0.03 -6.27
CA GLY A 170 3.70 0.14 -5.20
C GLY A 170 5.01 -0.59 -5.49
N VAL A 171 4.96 -1.77 -6.07
CA VAL A 171 6.17 -2.50 -6.51
C VAL A 171 6.95 -1.68 -7.54
N ARG A 172 6.27 -1.06 -8.53
CA ARG A 172 6.90 -0.14 -9.47
C ARG A 172 7.54 1.06 -8.77
N ALA A 173 6.85 1.64 -7.79
CA ALA A 173 7.36 2.77 -7.02
C ALA A 173 8.60 2.40 -6.22
N GLY A 174 8.61 1.26 -5.54
CA GLY A 174 9.77 0.74 -4.81
C GLY A 174 10.97 0.50 -5.73
N ALA A 175 10.74 -0.20 -6.84
CA ALA A 175 11.78 -0.46 -7.85
C ALA A 175 12.33 0.83 -8.47
N ALA A 176 11.44 1.77 -8.85
CA ALA A 176 11.84 3.07 -9.41
C ALA A 176 12.65 3.94 -8.43
N GLY A 177 12.41 3.78 -7.11
CA GLY A 177 13.16 4.45 -6.06
C GLY A 177 14.50 3.79 -5.71
N GLY A 178 14.81 2.64 -6.29
CA GLY A 178 16.03 1.87 -6.01
C GLY A 178 16.03 1.16 -4.66
N PHE A 179 14.85 0.80 -4.16
CA PHE A 179 14.67 0.07 -2.90
C PHE A 179 14.84 -1.44 -3.05
N VAL A 180 15.15 -2.10 -1.94
CA VAL A 180 14.95 -3.55 -1.82
C VAL A 180 13.45 -3.81 -1.77
N THR A 181 12.85 -4.07 -2.91
CA THR A 181 11.39 -4.17 -3.05
C THR A 181 10.95 -5.62 -2.92
N VAL A 182 10.17 -5.91 -1.90
CA VAL A 182 9.58 -7.23 -1.65
C VAL A 182 8.08 -7.17 -1.92
N MET A 183 7.63 -7.98 -2.86
CA MET A 183 6.20 -8.13 -3.13
C MET A 183 5.62 -9.20 -2.21
N VAL A 184 4.54 -8.86 -1.51
CA VAL A 184 3.74 -9.78 -0.70
C VAL A 184 2.31 -9.76 -1.27
N PRO A 185 2.02 -10.63 -2.26
CA PRO A 185 0.74 -10.58 -2.98
C PRO A 185 -0.47 -10.84 -2.07
N ASP A 186 -1.49 -9.98 -2.16
CA ASP A 186 -2.84 -10.26 -1.62
C ASP A 186 -3.79 -10.62 -2.78
N LEU A 187 -4.56 -9.66 -3.31
CA LEU A 187 -5.51 -9.90 -4.40
C LEU A 187 -4.88 -9.81 -5.80
N SER A 188 -3.63 -9.40 -5.90
CA SER A 188 -2.91 -9.24 -7.17
C SER A 188 -1.71 -10.18 -7.23
N PRO A 189 -1.81 -11.34 -7.90
CA PRO A 189 -0.66 -12.25 -8.05
C PRO A 189 0.45 -11.58 -8.86
N ALA A 190 1.71 -11.93 -8.57
CA ALA A 190 2.84 -11.38 -9.31
C ALA A 190 2.77 -11.68 -10.81
N THR A 191 2.93 -10.65 -11.63
CA THR A 191 3.03 -10.78 -13.10
C THR A 191 4.49 -10.95 -13.53
N ASP A 192 4.70 -11.27 -14.81
CA ASP A 192 6.06 -11.34 -15.37
C ASP A 192 6.77 -9.97 -15.35
N GLU A 193 6.02 -8.86 -15.39
CA GLU A 193 6.58 -7.53 -15.19
C GLU A 193 7.09 -7.39 -13.75
N MET A 194 6.27 -7.73 -12.76
CA MET A 194 6.64 -7.64 -11.34
C MET A 194 7.88 -8.48 -11.04
N ARG A 195 7.94 -9.71 -11.56
CA ARG A 195 9.08 -10.63 -11.38
C ARG A 195 10.41 -10.10 -11.92
N ARG A 196 10.37 -9.12 -12.84
CA ARG A 196 11.59 -8.47 -13.39
C ARG A 196 12.06 -7.27 -12.58
N ILE A 197 11.21 -6.69 -11.76
CA ILE A 197 11.49 -5.40 -11.09
C ILE A 197 11.55 -5.48 -9.57
N TYR A 198 10.89 -6.44 -8.92
CA TYR A 198 11.05 -6.62 -7.48
C TYR A 198 12.35 -7.38 -7.14
N THR A 199 12.81 -7.26 -5.92
CA THR A 199 13.95 -8.02 -5.40
C THR A 199 13.56 -9.47 -5.13
N CYS A 200 12.40 -9.69 -4.46
CA CYS A 200 11.82 -11.01 -4.28
C CYS A 200 10.31 -10.94 -4.02
N GLU A 201 9.67 -12.11 -4.09
CA GLU A 201 8.29 -12.35 -3.69
C GLU A 201 8.28 -13.17 -2.41
N CYS A 202 7.39 -12.82 -1.48
CA CYS A 202 7.10 -13.59 -0.28
C CYS A 202 5.60 -13.85 -0.20
N ALA A 203 5.20 -15.05 0.19
CA ALA A 203 3.79 -15.42 0.30
C ALA A 203 3.07 -14.76 1.49
N SER A 204 3.81 -14.22 2.46
CA SER A 204 3.27 -13.55 3.65
C SER A 204 4.36 -12.75 4.36
N LEU A 205 3.95 -11.90 5.32
CA LEU A 205 4.88 -11.20 6.21
C LEU A 205 5.66 -12.17 7.13
N LEU A 206 5.13 -13.35 7.41
CA LEU A 206 5.88 -14.42 8.11
C LEU A 206 7.08 -14.91 7.27
N GLU A 207 6.92 -15.04 5.96
CA GLU A 207 8.02 -15.43 5.10
C GLU A 207 9.07 -14.32 4.97
N VAL A 208 8.65 -13.05 4.94
CA VAL A 208 9.57 -11.91 5.00
C VAL A 208 10.43 -11.99 6.26
N ARG A 209 9.79 -12.20 7.42
CA ARG A 209 10.51 -12.37 8.69
C ARG A 209 11.52 -13.51 8.62
N ARG A 210 11.10 -14.70 8.16
CA ARG A 210 11.99 -15.88 8.05
C ARG A 210 13.21 -15.57 7.17
N LYS A 211 13.01 -14.94 6.01
CA LYS A 211 14.12 -14.58 5.10
C LYS A 211 15.09 -13.58 5.71
N LEU A 212 14.61 -12.67 6.55
CA LEU A 212 15.47 -11.76 7.33
C LEU A 212 16.27 -12.53 8.39
N GLU A 213 15.64 -13.46 9.09
CA GLU A 213 16.31 -14.32 10.09
C GLU A 213 17.41 -15.20 9.45
N ASP A 214 17.15 -15.72 8.27
CA ASP A 214 18.07 -16.57 7.50
C ASP A 214 19.17 -15.77 6.77
N GLY A 215 19.10 -14.43 6.76
CA GLY A 215 20.04 -13.56 6.06
C GLY A 215 19.91 -13.62 4.54
N GLU A 216 18.74 -13.99 4.03
CA GLU A 216 18.42 -14.02 2.59
C GLU A 216 17.97 -12.63 2.06
N LEU A 217 17.64 -11.69 2.97
CA LEU A 217 17.21 -10.32 2.70
C LEU A 217 18.04 -9.30 3.46
#